data_bf499e80a713e39c88ce326652848e1f
#
_entry.id   bf499e80a713e39c88ce326652848e1f
#
_cell.length_a   1.000
_cell.length_b   1.000
_cell.length_c   1.000
_cell.angle_alpha   90.00
_cell.angle_beta   90.00
_cell.angle_gamma   90.00
#
_symmetry.space_group_name_H-M   'P 1'
#
loop_
_entity.id
_entity.type
_entity.pdbx_description
1 polymer ?
#
loop_
_entity_poly.entity_id
_entity_poly.type
_entity_poly.pdbx_seq_one_letter_code
_entity_poly.pdbx_strand_id
1 'polypeptide(L)'
;VRSLAQDREGQEDTWGGTGELVTKERLKELIDCYGESYYPLDKKDYIGKQGFDCSGLTYWTYKTVTGVNIGYSTIEQQEVLKDYKVDIKDIQPGDLIFTTRHVVMYMGRGKIIHSASRNPYPIGGIKTGSIKYFTTGQVYRPISYINLVKTKK
;
A
#
# COMPACT_ATOMS: atom_id res chain seq x y z
N VAL A 1 -6.17 -10.13 -4.44
CA VAL A 1 -5.47 -8.91 -4.03
C VAL A 1 -4.69 -9.13 -2.75
N ARG A 2 -5.36 -9.62 -1.70
CA ARG A 2 -4.68 -9.86 -0.40
C ARG A 2 -3.55 -10.89 -0.50
N SER A 3 -3.72 -11.94 -1.30
CA SER A 3 -2.69 -12.96 -1.50
C SER A 3 -1.44 -12.37 -2.13
N LEU A 4 -1.61 -11.50 -3.13
CA LEU A 4 -0.49 -10.83 -3.78
C LEU A 4 0.24 -9.90 -2.79
N ALA A 5 -0.50 -9.17 -1.96
CA ALA A 5 0.09 -8.33 -0.92
C ALA A 5 0.86 -9.18 0.09
N GLN A 6 0.28 -10.29 0.51
CA GLN A 6 0.93 -11.21 1.47
C GLN A 6 2.22 -11.80 0.91
N ASP A 7 2.29 -12.08 -0.40
CA ASP A 7 3.50 -12.56 -1.05
C ASP A 7 4.66 -11.57 -0.96
N ARG A 8 4.38 -10.30 -0.68
CA ARG A 8 5.38 -9.24 -0.52
C ARG A 8 5.83 -9.04 0.93
N GLU A 9 5.27 -9.77 1.86
CA GLU A 9 5.67 -9.70 3.28
C GLU A 9 7.18 -9.92 3.41
N GLY A 10 7.84 -9.08 4.21
CA GLY A 10 9.28 -9.12 4.41
C GLY A 10 10.06 -8.19 3.49
N GLN A 11 9.45 -7.62 2.46
CA GLN A 11 10.12 -6.62 1.63
C GLN A 11 10.19 -5.28 2.37
N GLU A 12 11.22 -4.49 2.05
CA GLU A 12 11.44 -3.21 2.69
C GLU A 12 10.53 -2.12 2.12
N ASP A 13 10.18 -1.15 2.97
CA ASP A 13 9.46 0.05 2.55
C ASP A 13 10.40 0.95 1.73
N THR A 14 9.93 1.42 0.60
CA THR A 14 10.65 2.40 -0.22
C THR A 14 9.76 3.62 -0.41
N TRP A 15 10.12 4.74 0.18
CA TRP A 15 9.35 5.98 0.08
C TRP A 15 9.18 6.37 -1.40
N GLY A 16 7.95 6.64 -1.79
CA GLY A 16 7.61 6.95 -3.19
C GLY A 16 7.51 5.74 -4.10
N GLY A 17 7.74 4.52 -3.60
CA GLY A 17 7.65 3.30 -4.40
C GLY A 17 6.21 2.89 -4.69
N THR A 18 5.95 2.53 -5.94
CA THR A 18 4.64 2.10 -6.43
C THR A 18 4.66 0.69 -7.02
N GLY A 19 5.59 -0.14 -6.58
CA GLY A 19 5.74 -1.54 -7.02
C GLY A 19 6.72 -1.74 -8.15
N GLU A 20 7.34 -0.68 -8.65
CA GLU A 20 8.36 -0.77 -9.69
C GLU A 20 9.65 -1.37 -9.18
N LEU A 21 10.43 -1.97 -10.09
CA LEU A 21 11.78 -2.40 -9.79
C LEU A 21 12.66 -1.18 -9.54
N VAL A 22 13.30 -1.13 -8.37
CA VAL A 22 14.18 -0.02 -8.03
C VAL A 22 15.54 -0.25 -8.68
N THR A 23 15.84 0.57 -9.68
CA THR A 23 17.17 0.62 -10.31
C THR A 23 18.03 1.64 -9.57
N LYS A 24 19.34 1.63 -9.88
CA LYS A 24 20.27 2.61 -9.35
C LYS A 24 19.84 4.04 -9.69
N GLU A 25 19.40 4.25 -10.93
CA GLU A 25 18.90 5.53 -11.43
C GLU A 25 17.62 5.95 -10.72
N ARG A 26 16.67 4.99 -10.52
CA ARG A 26 15.41 5.26 -9.83
C ARG A 26 15.65 5.64 -8.37
N LEU A 27 16.55 4.94 -7.69
CA LEU A 27 16.88 5.27 -6.30
C LEU A 27 17.46 6.68 -6.20
N LYS A 28 18.33 7.06 -7.15
CA LYS A 28 18.89 8.41 -7.19
C LYS A 28 17.79 9.47 -7.37
N GLU A 29 16.84 9.22 -8.28
CA GLU A 29 15.69 10.11 -8.48
C GLU A 29 14.87 10.28 -7.19
N LEU A 30 14.61 9.19 -6.50
CA LEU A 30 13.85 9.20 -5.25
C LEU A 30 14.59 9.99 -4.16
N ILE A 31 15.90 9.76 -4.01
CA ILE A 31 16.72 10.48 -3.03
C ILE A 31 16.77 11.97 -3.37
N ASP A 32 16.93 12.32 -4.64
CA ASP A 32 16.97 13.72 -5.08
C ASP A 32 15.63 14.42 -4.84
N CYS A 33 14.52 13.67 -4.97
CA CYS A 33 13.17 14.20 -4.78
C CYS A 33 12.79 14.37 -3.31
N TYR A 34 13.09 13.36 -2.47
CA TYR A 34 12.59 13.30 -1.08
C TYR A 34 13.68 13.48 -0.02
N GLY A 35 14.96 13.28 -0.36
CA GLY A 35 16.09 13.38 0.57
C GLY A 35 16.56 12.04 1.12
N GLU A 36 17.83 11.98 1.49
CA GLU A 36 18.46 10.75 1.98
C GLU A 36 17.84 10.18 3.26
N SER A 37 17.30 11.05 4.11
CA SER A 37 16.71 10.61 5.38
C SER A 37 15.53 9.66 5.22
N TYR A 38 14.88 9.66 4.06
CA TYR A 38 13.79 8.73 3.75
C TYR A 38 14.28 7.34 3.31
N TYR A 39 15.59 7.16 3.13
CA TYR A 39 16.19 5.91 2.64
C TYR A 39 17.30 5.47 3.59
N PRO A 40 16.95 5.04 4.84
CA PRO A 40 17.94 4.77 5.88
C PRO A 40 18.75 3.48 5.67
N LEU A 41 18.32 2.60 4.77
CA LEU A 41 19.00 1.34 4.51
C LEU A 41 20.16 1.54 3.52
N ASP A 42 21.01 0.51 3.38
CA ASP A 42 22.06 0.52 2.36
C ASP A 42 21.43 0.47 0.96
N LYS A 43 22.09 1.06 -0.03
CA LYS A 43 21.58 1.10 -1.41
C LYS A 43 21.28 -0.29 -1.96
N LYS A 44 22.06 -1.30 -1.58
CA LYS A 44 21.85 -2.71 -1.98
C LYS A 44 20.52 -3.28 -1.48
N ASP A 45 19.94 -2.70 -0.43
CA ASP A 45 18.67 -3.16 0.12
C ASP A 45 17.47 -2.66 -0.70
N TYR A 46 17.67 -1.63 -1.53
CA TYR A 46 16.64 -1.08 -2.43
C TYR A 46 16.83 -1.53 -3.87
N ILE A 47 18.05 -1.49 -4.37
CA ILE A 47 18.36 -1.75 -5.77
C ILE A 47 18.14 -3.22 -6.12
N GLY A 48 17.45 -3.46 -7.23
CA GLY A 48 17.13 -4.80 -7.70
C GLY A 48 15.88 -5.41 -7.06
N LYS A 49 15.17 -4.64 -6.23
CA LYS A 49 13.96 -5.06 -5.55
C LYS A 49 12.79 -4.17 -5.95
N GLN A 50 11.56 -4.67 -5.78
CA GLN A 50 10.37 -3.83 -5.94
C GLN A 50 10.29 -2.84 -4.79
N GLY A 51 9.95 -1.59 -5.10
CA GLY A 51 9.79 -0.55 -4.09
C GLY A 51 8.33 -0.28 -3.78
N PHE A 52 7.98 -0.30 -2.49
CA PHE A 52 6.61 -0.05 -2.04
C PHE A 52 6.62 0.92 -0.87
N ASP A 53 5.87 2.02 -0.97
CA ASP A 53 5.38 2.71 0.21
C ASP A 53 3.98 2.18 0.57
N CYS A 54 3.30 2.77 1.55
CA CYS A 54 2.01 2.23 2.01
C CYS A 54 0.94 2.25 0.91
N SER A 55 0.77 3.38 0.25
CA SER A 55 -0.19 3.52 -0.85
C SER A 55 0.30 2.84 -2.12
N GLY A 56 1.62 2.74 -2.32
CA GLY A 56 2.22 2.03 -3.45
C GLY A 56 1.90 0.54 -3.41
N LEU A 57 1.90 -0.07 -2.23
CA LEU A 57 1.52 -1.47 -2.07
C LEU A 57 0.05 -1.68 -2.48
N THR A 58 -0.86 -0.86 -2.00
CA THR A 58 -2.29 -0.98 -2.33
C THR A 58 -2.55 -0.66 -3.80
N TYR A 59 -1.90 0.38 -4.34
CA TYR A 59 -1.96 0.69 -5.77
C TYR A 59 -1.52 -0.50 -6.62
N TRP A 60 -0.34 -1.04 -6.34
CA TRP A 60 0.27 -2.10 -7.13
C TRP A 60 -0.53 -3.40 -7.09
N THR A 61 -1.01 -3.80 -5.91
CA THR A 61 -1.77 -5.04 -5.77
C THR A 61 -3.09 -4.97 -6.54
N TYR A 62 -3.82 -3.86 -6.44
CA TYR A 62 -5.07 -3.70 -7.17
C TYR A 62 -4.84 -3.53 -8.68
N LYS A 63 -3.83 -2.77 -9.08
CA LYS A 63 -3.49 -2.59 -10.50
C LYS A 63 -3.09 -3.92 -11.14
N THR A 64 -2.28 -4.72 -10.46
CA THR A 64 -1.79 -5.99 -10.96
C THR A 64 -2.92 -7.01 -11.13
N VAL A 65 -3.80 -7.12 -10.12
CA VAL A 65 -4.89 -8.11 -10.14
C VAL A 65 -6.06 -7.67 -11.02
N THR A 66 -6.44 -6.40 -10.98
CA THR A 66 -7.67 -5.92 -11.60
C THR A 66 -7.45 -5.07 -12.85
N GLY A 67 -6.25 -4.56 -13.06
CA GLY A 67 -5.95 -3.63 -14.15
C GLY A 67 -6.39 -2.19 -13.88
N VAL A 68 -7.01 -1.93 -12.75
CA VAL A 68 -7.57 -0.60 -12.42
C VAL A 68 -6.65 0.17 -11.49
N ASN A 69 -6.39 1.43 -11.82
CA ASN A 69 -5.61 2.35 -11.00
C ASN A 69 -6.54 3.02 -9.98
N ILE A 70 -6.30 2.77 -8.68
CA ILE A 70 -7.07 3.38 -7.59
C ILE A 70 -6.40 4.62 -7.01
N GLY A 71 -5.30 5.07 -7.61
CA GLY A 71 -4.53 6.23 -7.17
C GLY A 71 -3.14 5.84 -6.64
N TYR A 72 -2.21 6.78 -6.70
CA TYR A 72 -0.79 6.55 -6.32
C TYR A 72 -0.46 6.96 -4.88
N SER A 73 -1.33 7.75 -4.24
CA SER A 73 -1.10 8.24 -2.89
C SER A 73 -2.32 8.01 -2.02
N THR A 74 -2.15 8.14 -0.69
CA THR A 74 -3.29 8.01 0.23
C THR A 74 -4.37 9.05 -0.07
N ILE A 75 -3.98 10.27 -0.44
CA ILE A 75 -4.92 11.35 -0.77
C ILE A 75 -5.70 11.00 -2.04
N GLU A 76 -5.01 10.56 -3.11
CA GLU A 76 -5.65 10.18 -4.36
C GLU A 76 -6.58 8.99 -4.17
N GLN A 77 -6.16 7.97 -3.44
CA GLN A 77 -6.96 6.78 -3.20
C GLN A 77 -8.24 7.12 -2.44
N GLN A 78 -8.16 7.96 -1.43
CA GLN A 78 -9.35 8.39 -0.70
C GLN A 78 -10.30 9.22 -1.58
N GLU A 79 -9.77 10.04 -2.46
CA GLU A 79 -10.60 10.81 -3.41
C GLU A 79 -11.30 9.89 -4.42
N VAL A 80 -10.56 8.94 -5.00
CA VAL A 80 -11.11 7.96 -5.96
C VAL A 80 -12.19 7.10 -5.31
N LEU A 81 -11.98 6.70 -4.06
CA LEU A 81 -12.84 5.75 -3.35
C LEU A 81 -13.89 6.43 -2.46
N LYS A 82 -14.02 7.74 -2.49
CA LYS A 82 -14.85 8.50 -1.54
C LYS A 82 -16.31 8.05 -1.45
N ASP A 83 -16.86 7.53 -2.55
CA ASP A 83 -18.25 7.06 -2.59
C ASP A 83 -18.39 5.58 -2.19
N TYR A 84 -17.29 4.93 -1.81
CA TYR A 84 -17.23 3.51 -1.52
C TYR A 84 -16.79 3.23 -0.08
N LYS A 85 -17.18 4.12 0.84
CA LYS A 85 -16.94 3.93 2.26
C LYS A 85 -17.73 2.76 2.80
N VAL A 86 -17.14 2.05 3.75
CA VAL A 86 -17.74 0.90 4.42
C VAL A 86 -17.62 1.12 5.93
N ASP A 87 -18.62 0.69 6.68
CA ASP A 87 -18.50 0.68 8.14
C ASP A 87 -17.50 -0.40 8.54
N ILE A 88 -16.69 -0.13 9.54
CA ILE A 88 -15.65 -1.08 9.97
C ILE A 88 -16.25 -2.42 10.43
N LYS A 89 -17.45 -2.44 10.95
CA LYS A 89 -18.13 -3.69 11.33
C LYS A 89 -18.42 -4.58 10.13
N ASP A 90 -18.48 -4.02 8.92
CA ASP A 90 -18.76 -4.74 7.68
C ASP A 90 -17.50 -4.99 6.85
N ILE A 91 -16.33 -4.78 7.43
CA ILE A 91 -15.06 -4.89 6.72
C ILE A 91 -14.84 -6.30 6.16
N GLN A 92 -14.32 -6.36 4.93
CA GLN A 92 -14.02 -7.61 4.22
C GLN A 92 -12.57 -7.62 3.75
N PRO A 93 -11.98 -8.81 3.54
CA PRO A 93 -10.61 -8.90 3.00
C PRO A 93 -10.47 -8.11 1.71
N GLY A 94 -9.39 -7.34 1.61
CA GLY A 94 -9.13 -6.43 0.49
C GLY A 94 -9.59 -5.01 0.74
N ASP A 95 -10.45 -4.76 1.71
CA ASP A 95 -10.82 -3.40 2.10
C ASP A 95 -9.61 -2.65 2.64
N LEU A 96 -9.59 -1.34 2.42
CA LEU A 96 -8.49 -0.48 2.84
C LEU A 96 -8.91 0.39 4.02
N ILE A 97 -8.04 0.51 5.01
CA ILE A 97 -8.24 1.40 6.16
C ILE A 97 -7.23 2.53 6.05
N PHE A 98 -7.73 3.77 5.99
CA PHE A 98 -6.90 4.96 5.93
C PHE A 98 -6.86 5.64 7.30
N THR A 99 -5.68 5.80 7.84
CA THR A 99 -5.39 6.64 9.00
C THR A 99 -4.64 7.87 8.52
N THR A 100 -4.13 8.70 9.42
CA THR A 100 -3.40 9.91 9.02
C THR A 100 -2.16 9.53 8.20
N ARG A 101 -2.16 9.88 6.91
CA ARG A 101 -1.04 9.66 5.97
C ARG A 101 -0.61 8.19 5.84
N HIS A 102 -1.54 7.27 6.11
CA HIS A 102 -1.20 5.85 6.04
C HIS A 102 -2.41 5.05 5.56
N VAL A 103 -2.14 3.91 4.93
CA VAL A 103 -3.16 2.97 4.48
C VAL A 103 -2.71 1.55 4.76
N VAL A 104 -3.66 0.73 5.22
CA VAL A 104 -3.45 -0.70 5.45
C VAL A 104 -4.54 -1.49 4.73
N MET A 105 -4.24 -2.73 4.36
CA MET A 105 -5.21 -3.63 3.72
C MET A 105 -5.66 -4.68 4.71
N TYR A 106 -6.97 -4.86 4.83
CA TYR A 106 -7.54 -5.92 5.66
C TYR A 106 -7.35 -7.28 5.00
N MET A 107 -6.85 -8.24 5.77
CA MET A 107 -6.55 -9.60 5.31
C MET A 107 -7.63 -10.62 5.70
N GLY A 108 -8.53 -10.22 6.60
CA GLY A 108 -9.46 -11.13 7.25
C GLY A 108 -8.96 -11.58 8.62
N ARG A 109 -9.85 -12.10 9.42
CA ARG A 109 -9.54 -12.66 10.75
C ARG A 109 -8.83 -11.69 11.69
N GLY A 110 -9.13 -10.40 11.57
CA GLY A 110 -8.53 -9.38 12.42
C GLY A 110 -7.10 -8.99 12.06
N LYS A 111 -6.61 -9.39 10.89
CA LYS A 111 -5.25 -9.09 10.43
C LYS A 111 -5.25 -8.05 9.32
N ILE A 112 -4.21 -7.23 9.32
CA ILE A 112 -3.94 -6.28 8.23
C ILE A 112 -2.54 -6.53 7.66
N ILE A 113 -2.29 -6.03 6.46
CA ILE A 113 -0.96 -5.96 5.88
C ILE A 113 -0.71 -4.54 5.38
N HIS A 114 0.53 -4.07 5.53
CA HIS A 114 0.91 -2.73 5.09
C HIS A 114 2.42 -2.62 4.90
N SER A 115 2.84 -1.62 4.14
CA SER A 115 4.23 -1.17 4.17
C SER A 115 4.34 -0.20 5.33
N ALA A 116 4.86 -0.67 6.46
CA ALA A 116 4.66 -0.05 7.77
C ALA A 116 5.48 1.23 7.95
N SER A 117 6.77 1.16 7.69
CA SER A 117 7.68 2.31 7.82
C SER A 117 8.98 2.02 7.08
N ARG A 118 9.80 3.06 6.92
CA ARG A 118 11.12 2.96 6.28
C ARG A 118 12.18 2.28 7.15
N ASN A 119 11.86 1.96 8.39
CA ASN A 119 12.75 1.15 9.24
C ASN A 119 12.90 -0.26 8.64
N PRO A 120 14.05 -0.94 8.90
CA PRO A 120 14.23 -2.29 8.39
C PRO A 120 13.15 -3.26 8.88
N TYR A 121 12.78 -4.22 8.04
CA TYR A 121 11.92 -5.32 8.45
C TYR A 121 12.63 -6.12 9.60
N PRO A 122 11.96 -6.57 10.65
CA PRO A 122 10.49 -6.62 10.84
C PRO A 122 9.88 -5.41 11.57
N ILE A 123 10.66 -4.40 11.95
CA ILE A 123 10.12 -3.18 12.58
C ILE A 123 9.33 -2.38 11.56
N GLY A 124 9.92 -2.13 10.40
CA GLY A 124 9.28 -1.54 9.24
C GLY A 124 9.13 -2.55 8.12
N GLY A 125 9.04 -2.05 6.87
CA GLY A 125 8.83 -2.88 5.69
C GLY A 125 7.40 -3.39 5.58
N ILE A 126 7.19 -4.34 4.67
CA ILE A 126 5.87 -4.94 4.45
C ILE A 126 5.66 -6.04 5.48
N LYS A 127 4.67 -5.84 6.33
CA LYS A 127 4.38 -6.77 7.43
C LYS A 127 2.90 -6.83 7.75
N THR A 128 2.50 -7.91 8.40
CA THR A 128 1.15 -8.06 8.93
C THR A 128 1.06 -7.49 10.34
N GLY A 129 -0.14 -7.17 10.77
CA GLY A 129 -0.42 -6.68 12.10
C GLY A 129 -1.87 -6.92 12.48
N SER A 130 -2.27 -6.36 13.63
CA SER A 130 -3.64 -6.49 14.13
C SER A 130 -4.49 -5.29 13.73
N ILE A 131 -5.72 -5.55 13.29
CA ILE A 131 -6.69 -4.50 12.97
C ILE A 131 -6.97 -3.58 14.17
N LYS A 132 -6.78 -4.06 15.38
CA LYS A 132 -7.12 -3.29 16.60
C LYS A 132 -6.40 -1.94 16.69
N TYR A 133 -5.28 -1.78 16.01
CA TYR A 133 -4.53 -0.51 15.99
C TYR A 133 -5.03 0.46 14.92
N PHE A 134 -6.01 0.06 14.12
CA PHE A 134 -6.47 0.84 12.96
C PHE A 134 -7.98 1.09 12.97
N THR A 135 -8.67 0.78 14.06
CA THR A 135 -10.14 0.84 14.14
C THR A 135 -10.72 2.25 14.05
N THR A 136 -9.88 3.30 14.25
CA THR A 136 -10.32 4.69 14.10
C THR A 136 -10.20 5.21 12.68
N GLY A 137 -9.63 4.42 11.77
CA GLY A 137 -9.44 4.80 10.37
C GLY A 137 -10.74 4.75 9.56
N GLN A 138 -10.68 5.35 8.37
CA GLN A 138 -11.76 5.31 7.40
C GLN A 138 -11.60 4.08 6.50
N VAL A 139 -12.67 3.29 6.34
CA VAL A 139 -12.64 2.07 5.54
C VAL A 139 -13.28 2.31 4.18
N TYR A 140 -12.62 1.83 3.13
CA TYR A 140 -13.10 1.91 1.75
C TYR A 140 -13.01 0.56 1.07
N ARG A 141 -13.90 0.31 0.12
CA ARG A 141 -13.95 -0.96 -0.63
C ARG A 141 -13.60 -0.76 -2.09
N PRO A 142 -12.33 -0.97 -2.47
CA PRO A 142 -11.89 -0.78 -3.85
C PRO A 142 -12.64 -1.65 -4.85
N ILE A 143 -13.00 -2.88 -4.48
CA ILE A 143 -13.67 -3.79 -5.43
C ILE A 143 -15.02 -3.22 -5.92
N SER A 144 -15.72 -2.46 -5.09
CA SER A 144 -16.99 -1.81 -5.51
C SER A 144 -16.74 -0.75 -6.58
N TYR A 145 -15.70 0.07 -6.41
CA TYR A 145 -15.27 1.03 -7.42
C TYR A 145 -14.83 0.34 -8.71
N ILE A 146 -14.01 -0.70 -8.58
CA ILE A 146 -13.46 -1.45 -9.72
C ILE A 146 -14.60 -2.09 -10.54
N ASN A 147 -15.56 -2.69 -9.89
CA ASN A 147 -16.72 -3.29 -10.56
C ASN A 147 -17.50 -2.24 -11.35
N LEU A 148 -17.69 -1.05 -10.78
CA LEU A 148 -18.37 0.05 -11.47
C LEU A 148 -17.59 0.49 -12.70
N VAL A 149 -16.27 0.69 -12.59
CA VAL A 149 -15.41 1.10 -13.71
C VAL A 149 -15.47 0.07 -14.84
N LYS A 150 -15.42 -1.22 -14.52
CA LYS A 150 -15.44 -2.30 -15.52
C LYS A 150 -16.78 -2.45 -16.20
N THR A 151 -17.88 -2.19 -15.50
CA THR A 151 -19.22 -2.32 -16.08
C THR A 151 -19.58 -1.16 -17.02
N LYS A 152 -18.90 -0.02 -16.92
CA LYS A 152 -19.11 1.15 -17.80
C LYS A 152 -18.40 1.03 -19.16
N LYS A 153 -17.65 -0.02 -19.36
CA LYS A 153 -17.04 -0.31 -20.66
C LYS A 153 -18.04 -1.11 -21.51
#